data_b8501d5b30b39c231dd58db6b7c9a0d7
#
_entry.id   b8501d5b30b39c231dd58db6b7c9a0d7
#
_cell.length_a   1.000
_cell.length_b   1.000
_cell.length_c   1.000
_cell.angle_alpha   90.00
_cell.angle_beta   90.00
_cell.angle_gamma   90.00
#
_symmetry.space_group_name_H-M   'P 1'
#
loop_
_entity.id
_entity.type
_entity.pdbx_description
1 polymer ?
#
loop_
_entity_poly.entity_id
_entity_poly.type
_entity_poly.pdbx_seq_one_letter_code
_entity_poly.pdbx_strand_id
1 'polypeptide(L)'
;MPNGSLDKYILVEGGTTTLSCEKIYEISCEVACGIEYLHRGCDIQILHFDIKPHNILLDENFRPKISDFGLAKLRDTDDSIVTMTAARGTLGYMAPELF
;
A
#
# COMPACT_ATOMS: atom_id res chain seq x y z
N MET A 1 -7.81 -13.50 -1.60
CA MET A 1 -8.25 -13.05 -0.28
C MET A 1 -9.76 -13.02 -0.23
N PRO A 2 -10.40 -13.65 0.77
CA PRO A 2 -11.86 -13.82 0.78
C PRO A 2 -12.67 -12.53 0.77
N ASN A 3 -12.14 -11.46 1.39
CA ASN A 3 -12.87 -10.21 1.49
C ASN A 3 -12.45 -9.16 0.45
N GLY A 4 -11.66 -9.54 -0.55
CA GLY A 4 -11.30 -8.66 -1.66
C GLY A 4 -10.41 -7.51 -1.25
N SER A 5 -10.49 -6.40 -1.99
CA SER A 5 -9.63 -5.24 -1.79
C SER A 5 -10.32 -4.14 -1.00
N LEU A 6 -9.50 -3.35 -0.30
CA LEU A 6 -9.95 -2.30 0.62
C LEU A 6 -10.79 -1.21 -0.08
N ASP A 7 -10.53 -0.92 -1.35
CA ASP A 7 -11.27 0.10 -2.09
C ASP A 7 -12.78 -0.14 -2.08
N LYS A 8 -13.21 -1.41 -2.04
CA LYS A 8 -14.62 -1.77 -2.02
C LYS A 8 -15.34 -1.33 -0.75
N TYR A 9 -14.60 -1.02 0.30
CA TYR A 9 -15.15 -0.67 1.62
C TYR A 9 -15.04 0.81 1.94
N ILE A 10 -14.17 1.56 1.25
CA ILE A 10 -13.93 2.98 1.55
C ILE A 10 -14.29 3.90 0.38
N LEU A 11 -14.30 3.41 -0.85
CA LEU A 11 -14.64 4.18 -2.04
C LEU A 11 -16.08 3.87 -2.47
N VAL A 12 -17.01 3.98 -1.52
CA VAL A 12 -18.41 3.66 -1.76
C VAL A 12 -19.15 4.90 -2.26
N GLU A 13 -19.92 4.73 -3.31
CA GLU A 13 -20.79 5.76 -3.85
C GLU A 13 -21.80 6.20 -2.77
N GLY A 14 -21.93 7.52 -2.56
CA GLY A 14 -22.79 8.07 -1.51
C GLY A 14 -22.07 8.36 -0.19
N GLY A 15 -20.78 8.08 -0.08
CA GLY A 15 -19.96 8.45 1.07
C GLY A 15 -20.14 7.61 2.33
N THR A 16 -20.87 6.49 2.25
CA THR A 16 -21.07 5.60 3.39
C THR A 16 -20.09 4.43 3.30
N THR A 17 -19.28 4.24 4.35
CA THR A 17 -18.37 3.09 4.42
C THR A 17 -19.02 1.96 5.21
N THR A 18 -18.69 0.70 4.87
CA THR A 18 -19.18 -0.47 5.59
C THR A 18 -18.26 -0.87 6.75
N LEU A 19 -17.07 -0.25 6.85
CA LEU A 19 -16.13 -0.47 7.93
C LEU A 19 -16.19 0.67 8.92
N SER A 20 -16.10 0.35 10.23
CA SER A 20 -16.03 1.36 11.28
C SER A 20 -14.74 2.17 11.19
N CYS A 21 -14.74 3.38 11.78
CA CYS A 21 -13.53 4.19 11.86
C CYS A 21 -12.41 3.47 12.61
N GLU A 22 -12.76 2.71 13.65
CA GLU A 22 -11.78 1.92 14.39
C GLU A 22 -11.14 0.85 13.52
N LYS A 23 -11.94 0.16 12.71
CA LYS A 23 -11.42 -0.87 11.83
C LYS A 23 -10.53 -0.28 10.73
N ILE A 24 -10.92 0.85 10.16
CA ILE A 24 -10.10 1.56 9.17
C ILE A 24 -8.78 1.99 9.78
N TYR A 25 -8.79 2.48 11.03
CA TYR A 25 -7.57 2.84 11.75
C TYR A 25 -6.66 1.63 11.96
N GLU A 26 -7.20 0.50 12.40
CA GLU A 26 -6.44 -0.74 12.57
C GLU A 26 -5.79 -1.19 11.27
N ILE A 27 -6.56 -1.18 10.17
CA ILE A 27 -6.06 -1.54 8.84
C ILE A 27 -4.91 -0.60 8.44
N SER A 28 -5.08 0.71 8.66
CA SER A 28 -4.04 1.69 8.33
C SER A 28 -2.75 1.43 9.10
N CYS A 29 -2.84 1.12 10.39
CA CYS A 29 -1.67 0.79 11.20
C CYS A 29 -0.98 -0.49 10.71
N GLU A 30 -1.74 -1.51 10.37
CA GLU A 30 -1.18 -2.77 9.87
C GLU A 30 -0.53 -2.59 8.50
N VAL A 31 -1.11 -1.76 7.62
CA VAL A 31 -0.50 -1.43 6.33
C VAL A 31 0.83 -0.68 6.54
N ALA A 32 0.85 0.28 7.46
CA ALA A 32 2.08 1.00 7.80
C ALA A 32 3.17 0.05 8.29
N CYS A 33 2.82 -0.91 9.14
CA CYS A 33 3.75 -1.94 9.60
C CYS A 33 4.26 -2.80 8.46
N GLY A 34 3.39 -3.15 7.52
CA GLY A 34 3.79 -3.91 6.34
C GLY A 34 4.77 -3.15 5.46
N ILE A 35 4.54 -1.87 5.24
CA ILE A 35 5.45 -1.00 4.49
C ILE A 35 6.79 -0.88 5.20
N GLU A 36 6.78 -0.71 6.51
CA GLU A 36 8.02 -0.66 7.29
C GLU A 36 8.81 -1.96 7.15
N TYR A 37 8.14 -3.11 7.19
CA TYR A 37 8.79 -4.40 6.97
C TYR A 37 9.46 -4.46 5.59
N LEU A 38 8.78 -4.01 4.54
CA LEU A 38 9.36 -3.99 3.19
C LEU A 38 10.59 -3.08 3.11
N HIS A 39 10.61 -1.99 3.88
CA HIS A 39 11.72 -1.02 3.84
C HIS A 39 12.87 -1.37 4.77
N ARG A 40 12.59 -2.00 5.92
CA ARG A 40 13.60 -2.21 6.98
C ARG A 40 13.76 -3.64 7.43
N GLY A 41 12.72 -4.48 7.25
CA GLY A 41 12.73 -5.86 7.72
C GLY A 41 13.40 -6.85 6.78
N CYS A 42 13.71 -6.44 5.56
CA CYS A 42 14.33 -7.28 4.55
C CYS A 42 15.77 -6.84 4.32
N ASP A 43 16.65 -7.78 3.92
CA ASP A 43 18.05 -7.46 3.60
C ASP A 43 18.17 -6.47 2.45
N ILE A 44 17.26 -6.58 1.47
CA ILE A 44 17.14 -5.64 0.36
C ILE A 44 15.86 -4.86 0.58
N GLN A 45 15.95 -3.52 0.51
CA GLN A 45 14.78 -2.66 0.65
C GLN A 45 13.85 -2.84 -0.55
N ILE A 46 12.56 -3.07 -0.28
CA ILE A 46 11.54 -3.21 -1.32
C ILE A 46 10.69 -1.93 -1.34
N LEU A 47 10.77 -1.20 -2.45
CA LEU A 47 9.97 0.00 -2.67
C LEU A 47 8.79 -0.39 -3.55
N HIS A 48 7.58 -0.35 -3.00
CA HIS A 48 6.39 -0.86 -3.67
C HIS A 48 5.97 0.00 -4.86
N PHE A 49 5.95 1.32 -4.69
CA PHE A 49 5.58 2.33 -5.69
C PHE A 49 4.12 2.36 -6.12
N ASP A 50 3.25 1.51 -5.56
CA ASP A 50 1.84 1.53 -5.95
C ASP A 50 0.93 1.19 -4.76
N ILE A 51 1.17 1.83 -3.62
CA ILE A 51 0.32 1.67 -2.43
C ILE A 51 -0.96 2.46 -2.65
N LYS A 52 -2.06 1.74 -2.68
CA LYS A 52 -3.41 2.31 -2.82
C LYS A 52 -4.43 1.29 -2.32
N PRO A 53 -5.68 1.72 -2.02
CA PRO A 53 -6.68 0.79 -1.49
C PRO A 53 -6.96 -0.43 -2.36
N HIS A 54 -6.83 -0.28 -3.69
CA HIS A 54 -7.02 -1.39 -4.63
C HIS A 54 -6.00 -2.50 -4.44
N ASN A 55 -4.81 -2.17 -3.91
CA ASN A 55 -3.70 -3.10 -3.71
C ASN A 55 -3.57 -3.56 -2.26
N ILE A 56 -4.56 -3.26 -1.42
CA ILE A 56 -4.67 -3.78 -0.06
C ILE A 56 -5.77 -4.81 -0.05
N LEU A 57 -5.41 -6.08 0.06
CA LEU A 57 -6.37 -7.18 0.12
C LEU A 57 -6.71 -7.50 1.57
N LEU A 58 -7.94 -7.93 1.81
CA LEU A 58 -8.43 -8.25 3.14
C LEU A 58 -8.69 -9.75 3.25
N ASP A 59 -8.13 -10.37 4.30
CA ASP A 59 -8.36 -11.78 4.56
C ASP A 59 -9.72 -12.02 5.25
N GLU A 60 -9.99 -13.24 5.67
CA GLU A 60 -11.24 -13.63 6.31
C GLU A 60 -11.52 -12.88 7.61
N ASN A 61 -10.51 -12.32 8.25
CA ASN A 61 -10.60 -11.53 9.48
C ASN A 61 -10.52 -10.02 9.22
N PHE A 62 -10.60 -9.60 7.97
CA PHE A 62 -10.42 -8.21 7.54
C PHE A 62 -9.05 -7.65 7.90
N ARG A 63 -8.03 -8.49 7.90
CA ARG A 63 -6.65 -8.05 8.09
C ARG A 63 -6.02 -7.75 6.73
N PRO A 64 -5.28 -6.64 6.61
CA PRO A 64 -4.75 -6.21 5.32
C PRO A 64 -3.51 -7.00 4.91
N LYS A 65 -3.40 -7.21 3.61
CA LYS A 65 -2.21 -7.76 2.95
C LYS A 65 -1.89 -6.87 1.76
N ILE A 66 -0.66 -6.41 1.69
CA ILE A 66 -0.20 -5.60 0.57
C ILE A 66 0.01 -6.51 -0.64
N SER A 67 -0.50 -6.09 -1.79
CA SER A 67 -0.44 -6.86 -3.03
C SER A 67 0.04 -6.02 -4.19
N ASP A 68 0.16 -6.64 -5.37
CA ASP A 68 0.54 -6.03 -6.64
C ASP A 68 1.89 -5.31 -6.59
N PHE A 69 2.96 -6.12 -6.62
CA PHE A 69 4.33 -5.63 -6.66
C PHE A 69 4.82 -5.37 -8.10
N GLY A 70 3.90 -5.20 -9.04
CA GLY A 70 4.24 -5.00 -10.45
C GLY A 70 5.12 -3.78 -10.73
N LEU A 71 5.04 -2.73 -9.91
CA LEU A 71 5.86 -1.53 -10.04
C LEU A 71 7.03 -1.52 -9.04
N ALA A 72 7.15 -2.53 -8.19
CA ALA A 72 8.12 -2.54 -7.10
C ALA A 72 9.56 -2.52 -7.63
N LYS A 73 10.43 -1.88 -6.86
CA LYS A 73 11.87 -1.81 -7.14
C LYS A 73 12.64 -2.25 -5.91
N LEU A 74 13.63 -3.09 -6.12
CA LEU A 74 14.56 -3.49 -5.07
C LEU A 74 15.70 -2.47 -4.99
N ARG A 75 16.08 -2.13 -3.77
CA ARG A 75 17.18 -1.20 -3.51
C ARG A 75 18.08 -1.80 -2.43
N ASP A 76 19.39 -1.72 -2.64
CA ASP A 76 20.35 -2.06 -1.60
C ASP A 76 20.19 -1.05 -0.45
N THR A 77 20.16 -1.53 0.78
CA THR A 77 20.00 -0.68 1.97
C THR A 77 21.14 0.31 2.16
N ASP A 78 22.29 0.07 1.56
CA ASP A 78 23.44 0.98 1.63
C ASP A 78 23.30 2.18 0.68
N ASP A 79 22.41 2.12 -0.30
CA ASP A 79 22.16 3.23 -1.22
C ASP A 79 21.22 4.25 -0.59
N SER A 80 21.66 5.52 -0.57
CA SER A 80 20.86 6.61 -0.03
C SER A 80 19.94 7.25 -1.08
N ILE A 81 20.15 6.96 -2.36
CA ILE A 81 19.41 7.59 -3.47
C ILE A 81 18.84 6.52 -4.39
N VAL A 82 17.55 6.66 -4.69
CA VAL A 82 16.88 5.84 -5.70
C VAL A 82 16.71 6.68 -6.96
N THR A 83 17.31 6.20 -8.06
CA THR A 83 17.15 6.85 -9.36
C THR A 83 15.94 6.27 -10.06
N MET A 84 15.01 7.15 -10.47
CA MET A 84 13.84 6.76 -11.24
C MET A 84 13.95 7.31 -12.65
N THR A 85 13.88 6.42 -13.64
CA THR A 85 13.93 6.82 -15.07
C THR A 85 12.55 7.27 -15.54
N ALA A 86 11.48 6.90 -14.84
CA ALA A 86 10.12 7.31 -15.12
C ALA A 86 9.32 7.34 -13.81
N ALA A 87 8.33 8.22 -13.73
CA ALA A 87 7.41 8.24 -12.60
C ALA A 87 6.64 6.92 -12.55
N ARG A 88 6.49 6.36 -11.34
CA ARG A 88 5.76 5.12 -11.10
C ARG A 88 4.64 5.37 -10.12
N GLY A 89 3.53 4.67 -10.31
CA GLY A 89 2.40 4.75 -9.41
C GLY A 89 1.09 4.95 -10.14
N THR A 90 0.06 5.27 -9.37
CA THR A 90 -1.29 5.52 -9.85
C THR A 90 -1.68 6.96 -9.55
N LEU A 91 -2.18 7.70 -10.53
CA LEU A 91 -2.66 9.07 -10.33
C LEU A 91 -3.65 9.13 -9.17
N GLY A 92 -3.47 10.13 -8.30
CA GLY A 92 -4.26 10.30 -7.09
C GLY A 92 -3.63 9.70 -5.85
N TYR A 93 -2.64 8.82 -6.02
CA TYR A 93 -1.94 8.15 -4.91
C TYR A 93 -0.44 8.37 -4.92
N MET A 94 0.06 9.09 -5.90
CA MET A 94 1.48 9.42 -6.01
C MET A 94 1.80 10.67 -5.20
N ALA A 95 3.02 10.72 -4.66
CA ALA A 95 3.50 11.93 -4.02
C ALA A 95 3.57 13.09 -5.03
N PRO A 96 3.21 14.32 -4.62
CA PRO A 96 3.17 15.46 -5.55
C PRO A 96 4.48 15.74 -6.28
N GLU A 97 5.60 15.47 -5.65
CA GLU A 97 6.94 15.71 -6.22
C GLU A 97 7.27 14.77 -7.38
N LEU A 98 6.43 13.76 -7.66
CA LEU A 98 6.61 12.85 -8.80
C LEU A 98 5.89 13.33 -10.07
N PHE A 99 5.14 14.41 -9.98
CA PHE A 99 4.45 15.00 -11.13
C PHE A 99 5.32 16.01 -11.85
#